data_db539aef58578c02a930980813c7dae6
#
_entry.id   db539aef58578c02a930980813c7dae6
#
_cell.length_a   1.000
_cell.length_b   1.000
_cell.length_c   1.000
_cell.angle_alpha   90.00
_cell.angle_beta   90.00
_cell.angle_gamma   90.00
#
_symmetry.space_group_name_H-M   'P 1'
#
loop_
_entity.id
_entity.type
_entity.pdbx_description
1 polymer ?
#
loop_
_entity_poly.entity_id
_entity_poly.type
_entity_poly.pdbx_seq_one_letter_code
_entity_poly.pdbx_strand_id
1 'polypeptide(L)'
;MQNNQIHQEMKIQKPQYEIWEQIAGEAGIYKQIERAGRVCYKSEDHTTDDSARPFVERMIQSEHFAMLEHGTVYLVCNHGELPLYLTNKFSRCHTIEGKDYITTNMRVLAENKSLSDLKYLSNYVAGRHELRITVHFTTQISITREYNRHRANSMAEQSTRYCNYTKNKFGNEITINLPEWVSNQADFDDTTAEVSPETFSSLCQEVAEGKSQQWSKLQYWLFANLAAEYSYMNLIYAGCKPQEARAILPLDCNTELVHTAFISDWRHFFDLRALGTTGAPHPDAKLLAYPLMQEFQEKGYLDEK
;
A
#
# COMPACT_ATOMS: atom_id res chain seq x y z
N MET A 1 -28.68 -13.40 26.14
CA MET A 1 -28.36 -13.19 24.75
C MET A 1 -28.40 -11.70 24.55
N GLN A 2 -27.24 -11.02 24.53
CA GLN A 2 -27.17 -9.60 24.21
C GLN A 2 -27.47 -9.48 22.71
N ASN A 3 -28.53 -8.74 22.39
CA ASN A 3 -28.78 -8.27 21.03
C ASN A 3 -27.62 -7.33 20.62
N ASN A 4 -26.56 -7.89 20.09
CA ASN A 4 -25.61 -7.10 19.30
C ASN A 4 -26.35 -6.75 18.02
N GLN A 5 -27.02 -5.58 18.00
CA GLN A 5 -27.39 -4.96 16.75
C GLN A 5 -26.12 -4.75 15.98
N ILE A 6 -25.95 -5.52 14.91
CA ILE A 6 -24.87 -5.34 13.95
C ILE A 6 -25.20 -4.01 13.26
N HIS A 7 -24.50 -2.94 13.66
CA HIS A 7 -24.50 -1.71 12.89
C HIS A 7 -23.81 -2.03 11.57
N GLN A 8 -24.57 -2.11 10.53
CA GLN A 8 -24.08 -2.34 9.16
C GLN A 8 -24.06 -0.99 8.45
N GLU A 9 -23.04 -0.21 8.76
CA GLU A 9 -22.73 1.02 8.06
C GLU A 9 -21.47 0.76 7.22
N MET A 10 -21.66 0.39 5.95
CA MET A 10 -20.54 0.22 5.03
C MET A 10 -20.00 1.59 4.64
N LYS A 11 -18.70 1.79 4.86
CA LYS A 11 -18.03 3.03 4.48
C LYS A 11 -17.54 2.97 3.04
N ILE A 12 -17.86 4.01 2.27
CA ILE A 12 -17.33 4.22 0.93
C ILE A 12 -16.34 5.37 0.98
N GLN A 13 -15.14 5.21 0.38
CA GLN A 13 -14.13 6.26 0.30
C GLN A 13 -13.51 6.32 -1.10
N LYS A 14 -12.91 7.45 -1.44
CA LYS A 14 -12.11 7.59 -2.67
C LYS A 14 -10.71 7.02 -2.46
N PRO A 15 -10.12 6.33 -3.46
CA PRO A 15 -8.71 5.94 -3.41
C PRO A 15 -7.81 7.17 -3.31
N GLN A 16 -6.67 7.01 -2.62
CA GLN A 16 -5.71 8.10 -2.41
C GLN A 16 -4.27 7.57 -2.31
N TYR A 17 -3.31 8.48 -2.41
CA TYR A 17 -1.90 8.18 -2.19
C TYR A 17 -1.23 9.29 -1.38
N GLU A 18 -0.08 8.96 -0.78
CA GLU A 18 0.79 9.89 -0.07
C GLU A 18 2.25 9.53 -0.36
N ILE A 19 3.07 10.52 -0.73
CA ILE A 19 4.52 10.34 -0.86
C ILE A 19 5.12 10.42 0.55
N TRP A 20 5.85 9.38 0.95
CA TRP A 20 6.53 9.32 2.23
C TRP A 20 8.01 9.64 2.08
N GLU A 21 8.41 10.80 2.54
CA GLU A 21 9.81 11.19 2.56
C GLU A 21 10.52 10.54 3.74
N GLN A 22 11.62 9.84 3.46
CA GLN A 22 12.45 9.25 4.49
C GLN A 22 13.37 10.32 5.10
N ILE A 23 13.34 10.45 6.42
CA ILE A 23 14.25 11.31 7.16
C ILE A 23 15.69 10.77 7.02
N ALA A 24 16.67 11.67 6.88
CA ALA A 24 18.07 11.32 6.76
C ALA A 24 18.63 10.61 8.00
N GLY A 25 19.66 9.78 7.80
CA GLY A 25 20.37 9.07 8.86
C GLY A 25 19.70 7.76 9.29
N GLU A 26 20.40 7.00 10.14
CA GLU A 26 19.97 5.66 10.57
C GLU A 26 18.62 5.67 11.27
N ALA A 27 18.35 6.66 12.11
CA ALA A 27 17.07 6.79 12.80
C ALA A 27 15.91 6.99 11.82
N GLY A 28 16.13 7.76 10.74
CA GLY A 28 15.13 7.95 9.68
C GLY A 28 14.87 6.67 8.90
N ILE A 29 15.90 5.89 8.60
CA ILE A 29 15.77 4.58 7.97
C ILE A 29 14.90 3.65 8.83
N TYR A 30 15.14 3.59 10.13
CA TYR A 30 14.36 2.75 11.04
C TYR A 30 12.91 3.19 11.16
N LYS A 31 12.65 4.49 11.25
CA LYS A 31 11.28 5.04 11.26
C LYS A 31 10.52 4.70 9.98
N GLN A 32 11.18 4.75 8.82
CA GLN A 32 10.57 4.39 7.54
C GLN A 32 10.20 2.91 7.48
N ILE A 33 11.08 2.02 7.95
CA ILE A 33 10.82 0.58 8.04
C ILE A 33 9.66 0.30 8.98
N GLU A 34 9.65 0.90 10.16
CA GLU A 34 8.56 0.73 11.11
C GLU A 34 7.24 1.22 10.53
N ARG A 35 7.21 2.42 9.92
CA ARG A 35 6.01 2.98 9.29
C ARG A 35 5.43 2.01 8.26
N ALA A 36 6.25 1.46 7.37
CA ALA A 36 5.83 0.47 6.39
C ALA A 36 5.35 -0.85 7.02
N GLY A 37 6.08 -1.35 8.02
CA GLY A 37 5.73 -2.60 8.70
C GLY A 37 4.43 -2.49 9.50
N ARG A 38 4.13 -1.33 10.09
CA ARG A 38 2.90 -1.09 10.84
C ARG A 38 1.65 -1.16 9.96
N VAL A 39 1.72 -0.70 8.71
CA VAL A 39 0.62 -0.81 7.74
C VAL A 39 0.17 -2.25 7.56
N CYS A 40 1.10 -3.21 7.48
CA CYS A 40 0.75 -4.62 7.26
C CYS A 40 -0.18 -5.20 8.32
N TYR A 41 -0.08 -4.72 9.56
CA TYR A 41 -0.84 -5.23 10.71
C TYR A 41 -1.86 -4.23 11.25
N LYS A 42 -1.98 -3.05 10.61
CA LYS A 42 -2.78 -1.94 11.10
C LYS A 42 -2.48 -1.67 12.57
N SER A 43 -1.21 -1.36 12.86
CA SER A 43 -0.68 -1.18 14.22
C SER A 43 0.09 0.12 14.41
N GLU A 44 -0.31 1.16 13.67
CA GLU A 44 0.28 2.50 13.69
C GLU A 44 0.12 3.15 15.07
N ASP A 45 -0.91 2.79 15.82
CA ASP A 45 -1.18 3.19 17.20
C ASP A 45 -0.09 2.75 18.20
N HIS A 46 0.74 1.79 17.83
CA HIS A 46 1.91 1.36 18.61
C HIS A 46 3.20 2.13 18.30
N THR A 47 3.16 3.13 17.40
CA THR A 47 4.32 3.95 17.05
C THR A 47 4.58 4.98 18.15
N THR A 48 5.82 5.03 18.63
CA THR A 48 6.33 6.02 19.58
C THR A 48 7.68 6.56 19.10
N ASP A 49 8.19 7.59 19.76
CA ASP A 49 9.49 8.18 19.40
C ASP A 49 10.65 7.18 19.41
N ASP A 50 10.60 6.18 20.30
CA ASP A 50 11.65 5.18 20.51
C ASP A 50 11.33 3.79 19.96
N SER A 51 10.17 3.58 19.32
CA SER A 51 9.69 2.25 18.91
C SER A 51 10.41 1.70 17.67
N ALA A 52 10.96 2.55 16.81
CA ALA A 52 11.50 2.17 15.51
C ALA A 52 12.73 1.24 15.62
N ARG A 53 13.70 1.57 16.47
CA ARG A 53 14.89 0.74 16.65
C ARG A 53 14.57 -0.67 17.15
N PRO A 54 13.85 -0.87 18.27
CA PRO A 54 13.44 -2.21 18.72
C PRO A 54 12.60 -2.97 17.69
N PHE A 55 11.79 -2.26 16.89
CA PHE A 55 11.01 -2.87 15.82
C PHE A 55 11.91 -3.49 14.74
N VAL A 56 12.87 -2.72 14.24
CA VAL A 56 13.82 -3.16 13.20
C VAL A 56 14.73 -4.27 13.71
N GLU A 57 15.26 -4.14 14.93
CA GLU A 57 16.12 -5.16 15.55
C GLU A 57 15.40 -6.50 15.67
N ARG A 58 14.12 -6.53 16.08
CA ARG A 58 13.32 -7.77 16.09
C ARG A 58 13.15 -8.36 14.70
N MET A 59 12.95 -7.54 13.66
CA MET A 59 12.83 -8.01 12.28
C MET A 59 14.13 -8.66 11.79
N ILE A 60 15.28 -8.08 12.14
CA ILE A 60 16.60 -8.63 11.82
C ILE A 60 16.82 -9.96 12.57
N GLN A 61 16.54 -10.00 13.87
CA GLN A 61 16.71 -11.19 14.71
C GLN A 61 15.81 -12.37 14.30
N SER A 62 14.59 -12.06 13.84
CA SER A 62 13.63 -13.06 13.37
C SER A 62 13.76 -13.40 11.89
N GLU A 63 14.72 -12.80 11.19
CA GLU A 63 14.94 -12.93 9.75
C GLU A 63 13.69 -12.55 8.90
N HIS A 64 12.81 -11.69 9.42
CA HIS A 64 11.68 -11.11 8.70
C HIS A 64 12.12 -9.90 7.88
N PHE A 65 12.94 -10.14 6.86
CA PHE A 65 13.62 -9.07 6.13
C PHE A 65 12.74 -8.27 5.16
N ALA A 66 11.52 -8.72 4.85
CA ALA A 66 10.69 -8.08 3.83
C ALA A 66 10.44 -6.59 4.11
N MET A 67 10.13 -6.22 5.35
CA MET A 67 9.88 -4.82 5.71
C MET A 67 11.14 -3.95 5.67
N LEU A 68 12.31 -4.55 5.84
CA LEU A 68 13.60 -3.84 5.77
C LEU A 68 13.86 -3.26 4.37
N GLU A 69 13.18 -3.73 3.34
CA GLU A 69 13.28 -3.19 1.98
C GLU A 69 12.84 -1.72 1.89
N HIS A 70 11.94 -1.27 2.78
CA HIS A 70 11.42 0.08 2.77
C HIS A 70 12.38 1.11 3.39
N GLY A 71 13.42 0.67 4.08
CA GLY A 71 14.49 1.52 4.59
C GLY A 71 15.55 1.75 3.51
N THR A 72 15.53 2.91 2.85
CA THR A 72 16.53 3.28 1.85
C THR A 72 17.84 3.66 2.52
N VAL A 73 18.95 3.13 2.01
CA VAL A 73 20.31 3.37 2.51
C VAL A 73 21.14 4.00 1.40
N TYR A 74 21.72 5.15 1.68
CA TYR A 74 22.70 5.81 0.82
C TYR A 74 24.09 5.66 1.43
N LEU A 75 25.04 5.12 0.65
CA LEU A 75 26.42 4.93 1.10
C LEU A 75 27.37 5.68 0.15
N VAL A 76 28.49 6.15 0.71
CA VAL A 76 29.62 6.72 -0.07
C VAL A 76 30.92 6.10 0.43
N CYS A 77 31.68 5.49 -0.48
CA CYS A 77 32.98 4.88 -0.18
C CYS A 77 33.98 5.13 -1.31
N ASN A 78 35.23 4.68 -1.15
CA ASN A 78 36.17 4.67 -2.26
C ASN A 78 35.79 3.60 -3.27
N HIS A 79 36.12 3.82 -4.55
CA HIS A 79 35.78 2.88 -5.62
C HIS A 79 36.28 1.47 -5.34
N GLY A 80 35.36 0.50 -5.43
CA GLY A 80 35.64 -0.92 -5.22
C GLY A 80 35.72 -1.37 -3.75
N GLU A 81 35.53 -0.47 -2.77
CA GLU A 81 35.61 -0.82 -1.34
C GLU A 81 34.42 -1.68 -0.88
N LEU A 82 33.26 -1.53 -1.51
CA LEU A 82 32.02 -2.27 -1.22
C LEU A 82 31.52 -3.07 -2.45
N PRO A 83 32.20 -4.15 -2.84
CA PRO A 83 31.90 -4.86 -4.10
C PRO A 83 30.52 -5.53 -4.12
N LEU A 84 29.92 -5.83 -2.95
CA LEU A 84 28.59 -6.41 -2.84
C LEU A 84 27.57 -5.61 -3.63
N TYR A 85 27.55 -4.30 -3.51
CA TYR A 85 26.52 -3.42 -4.07
C TYR A 85 26.69 -3.19 -5.57
N LEU A 86 27.87 -3.44 -6.14
CA LEU A 86 28.13 -3.32 -7.57
C LEU A 86 27.39 -4.40 -8.39
N THR A 87 27.16 -5.55 -7.80
CA THR A 87 26.51 -6.70 -8.46
C THR A 87 25.13 -7.05 -7.91
N ASN A 88 24.74 -6.45 -6.80
CA ASN A 88 23.44 -6.71 -6.18
C ASN A 88 22.32 -6.05 -6.96
N LYS A 89 21.33 -6.83 -7.41
CA LYS A 89 20.21 -6.35 -8.25
C LYS A 89 19.27 -5.33 -7.55
N PHE A 90 19.30 -5.27 -6.23
CA PHE A 90 18.51 -4.32 -5.42
C PHE A 90 19.32 -3.10 -5.00
N SER A 91 20.49 -2.91 -5.59
CA SER A 91 21.35 -1.76 -5.38
C SER A 91 21.61 -1.04 -6.70
N ARG A 92 21.91 0.25 -6.62
CA ARG A 92 22.39 1.06 -7.74
C ARG A 92 23.67 1.74 -7.28
N CYS A 93 24.69 1.71 -8.11
CA CYS A 93 25.98 2.30 -7.83
C CYS A 93 26.43 3.17 -9.00
N HIS A 94 26.83 4.41 -8.70
CA HIS A 94 27.45 5.30 -9.65
C HIS A 94 28.87 5.65 -9.16
N THR A 95 29.88 5.38 -9.99
CA THR A 95 31.26 5.74 -9.69
C THR A 95 31.57 7.11 -10.26
N ILE A 96 31.89 8.06 -9.41
CA ILE A 96 32.20 9.46 -9.78
C ILE A 96 33.44 9.90 -9.01
N GLU A 97 34.48 10.39 -9.73
CA GLU A 97 35.72 10.91 -9.12
C GLU A 97 36.38 9.96 -8.12
N GLY A 98 36.40 8.65 -8.44
CA GLY A 98 37.04 7.63 -7.60
C GLY A 98 36.25 7.24 -6.36
N LYS A 99 34.99 7.65 -6.23
CA LYS A 99 34.06 7.24 -5.18
C LYS A 99 32.83 6.55 -5.74
N ASP A 100 32.35 5.56 -5.01
CA ASP A 100 31.10 4.87 -5.28
C ASP A 100 29.97 5.50 -4.46
N TYR A 101 28.93 5.96 -5.16
CA TYR A 101 27.68 6.44 -4.60
C TYR A 101 26.64 5.35 -4.75
N ILE A 102 26.27 4.72 -3.63
CA ILE A 102 25.45 3.52 -3.61
C ILE A 102 24.10 3.84 -3.00
N THR A 103 23.03 3.52 -3.71
CA THR A 103 21.68 3.47 -3.18
C THR A 103 21.23 2.01 -3.06
N THR A 104 20.84 1.61 -1.86
CA THR A 104 20.40 0.25 -1.52
C THR A 104 19.30 0.30 -0.45
N ASN A 105 19.06 -0.79 0.25
CA ASN A 105 18.09 -0.86 1.34
C ASN A 105 18.58 -1.76 2.49
N MET A 106 17.96 -1.59 3.67
CA MET A 106 18.36 -2.31 4.89
C MET A 106 18.27 -3.84 4.76
N ARG A 107 17.38 -4.37 3.90
CA ARG A 107 17.31 -5.82 3.66
C ARG A 107 18.60 -6.34 3.05
N VAL A 108 19.15 -5.65 2.06
CA VAL A 108 20.42 -6.05 1.41
C VAL A 108 21.53 -6.13 2.45
N LEU A 109 21.63 -5.15 3.34
CA LEU A 109 22.65 -5.16 4.41
C LEU A 109 22.44 -6.32 5.39
N ALA A 110 21.20 -6.53 5.83
CA ALA A 110 20.87 -7.57 6.81
C ALA A 110 21.09 -8.98 6.27
N GLU A 111 20.55 -9.29 5.08
CA GLU A 111 20.66 -10.62 4.45
C GLU A 111 22.11 -10.99 4.12
N ASN A 112 22.94 -10.01 3.76
CA ASN A 112 24.35 -10.24 3.43
C ASN A 112 25.29 -10.07 4.63
N LYS A 113 24.75 -9.88 5.84
CA LYS A 113 25.53 -9.66 7.09
C LYS A 113 26.48 -8.46 7.01
N SER A 114 26.06 -7.43 6.25
CA SER A 114 26.85 -6.23 5.94
C SER A 114 26.36 -5.00 6.70
N LEU A 115 25.69 -5.16 7.85
CA LEU A 115 25.23 -4.02 8.67
C LEU A 115 26.37 -3.10 9.11
N SER A 116 27.60 -3.61 9.21
CA SER A 116 28.81 -2.80 9.47
C SER A 116 29.08 -1.75 8.39
N ASP A 117 28.50 -1.90 7.19
CA ASP A 117 28.68 -0.95 6.09
C ASP A 117 27.90 0.36 6.33
N LEU A 118 27.01 0.39 7.34
CA LEU A 118 26.39 1.63 7.80
C LEU A 118 27.43 2.68 8.28
N LYS A 119 28.67 2.30 8.53
CA LYS A 119 29.78 3.26 8.76
C LYS A 119 30.04 4.20 7.57
N TYR A 120 29.61 3.80 6.35
CA TYR A 120 29.69 4.60 5.13
C TYR A 120 28.38 5.37 4.83
N LEU A 121 27.43 5.36 5.78
CA LEU A 121 26.15 6.03 5.61
C LEU A 121 26.33 7.51 5.27
N SER A 122 25.64 7.95 4.25
CA SER A 122 25.60 9.34 3.82
C SER A 122 24.15 9.81 3.63
N ASN A 123 23.98 11.10 3.42
CA ASN A 123 22.72 11.63 2.90
C ASN A 123 22.63 11.39 1.40
N TYR A 124 21.42 11.47 0.86
CA TYR A 124 21.22 11.53 -0.59
C TYR A 124 22.01 12.70 -1.20
N VAL A 125 22.75 12.42 -2.27
CA VAL A 125 23.48 13.42 -3.04
C VAL A 125 22.90 13.45 -4.45
N ALA A 126 22.22 14.54 -4.79
CA ALA A 126 21.60 14.73 -6.11
C ALA A 126 22.64 14.60 -7.24
N GLY A 127 22.23 13.92 -8.32
CA GLY A 127 23.10 13.67 -9.48
C GLY A 127 24.22 12.63 -9.24
N ARG A 128 24.33 12.07 -8.04
CA ARG A 128 25.33 11.04 -7.69
C ARG A 128 24.68 9.74 -7.23
N HIS A 129 23.71 9.80 -6.31
CA HIS A 129 22.88 8.64 -5.95
C HIS A 129 21.65 8.55 -6.85
N GLU A 130 21.21 7.35 -7.17
CA GLU A 130 19.85 7.18 -7.71
C GLU A 130 18.83 7.36 -6.58
N LEU A 131 17.84 8.21 -6.78
CA LEU A 131 16.81 8.47 -5.80
C LEU A 131 15.88 7.26 -5.65
N ARG A 132 15.49 6.96 -4.41
CA ARG A 132 14.52 5.92 -4.08
C ARG A 132 13.38 6.53 -3.27
N ILE A 133 12.14 6.33 -3.71
CA ILE A 133 10.95 6.99 -3.18
C ILE A 133 9.96 5.96 -2.68
N THR A 134 9.30 6.29 -1.57
CA THR A 134 8.20 5.49 -1.00
C THR A 134 6.88 6.22 -1.19
N VAL A 135 5.86 5.49 -1.65
CA VAL A 135 4.48 5.95 -1.76
C VAL A 135 3.57 5.01 -0.99
N HIS A 136 2.69 5.56 -0.20
CA HIS A 136 1.61 4.84 0.46
C HIS A 136 0.33 5.03 -0.35
N PHE A 137 -0.28 3.93 -0.76
CA PHE A 137 -1.57 3.91 -1.46
C PHE A 137 -2.65 3.36 -0.53
N THR A 138 -3.79 4.01 -0.53
CA THR A 138 -5.04 3.52 0.06
C THR A 138 -6.00 3.30 -1.10
N THR A 139 -6.30 2.05 -1.44
CA THR A 139 -7.03 1.70 -2.66
C THR A 139 -7.64 0.30 -2.56
N GLN A 140 -8.29 -0.14 -3.65
CA GLN A 140 -8.92 -1.45 -3.75
C GLN A 140 -7.88 -2.58 -3.81
N ILE A 141 -8.24 -3.75 -3.28
CA ILE A 141 -7.45 -5.00 -3.43
C ILE A 141 -7.20 -5.32 -4.91
N SER A 142 -8.15 -5.03 -5.81
CA SER A 142 -7.97 -5.21 -7.26
C SER A 142 -6.79 -4.41 -7.81
N ILE A 143 -6.61 -3.18 -7.34
CA ILE A 143 -5.58 -2.26 -7.83
C ILE A 143 -4.22 -2.58 -7.24
N THR A 144 -4.14 -2.96 -5.96
CA THR A 144 -2.85 -3.42 -5.40
C THR A 144 -2.31 -4.63 -6.14
N ARG A 145 -3.16 -5.54 -6.63
CA ARG A 145 -2.75 -6.67 -7.48
C ARG A 145 -2.14 -6.23 -8.81
N GLU A 146 -2.61 -5.11 -9.38
CA GLU A 146 -2.00 -4.50 -10.56
C GLU A 146 -0.62 -3.91 -10.24
N TYR A 147 -0.47 -3.27 -9.09
CA TYR A 147 0.79 -2.65 -8.64
C TYR A 147 1.82 -3.71 -8.22
N ASN A 148 1.40 -4.79 -7.57
CA ASN A 148 2.26 -5.90 -7.16
C ASN A 148 2.91 -6.67 -8.36
N ARG A 149 2.53 -6.35 -9.61
CA ARG A 149 3.21 -6.89 -10.81
C ARG A 149 4.58 -6.26 -11.04
N HIS A 150 4.90 -5.13 -10.44
CA HIS A 150 6.19 -4.46 -10.50
C HIS A 150 7.19 -5.11 -9.54
N ARG A 151 7.72 -6.28 -9.92
CA ARG A 151 8.46 -7.21 -9.04
C ARG A 151 9.82 -6.73 -8.57
N ALA A 152 10.40 -5.70 -9.23
CA ALA A 152 11.65 -5.07 -8.81
C ALA A 152 11.45 -4.17 -7.59
N ASN A 153 10.21 -3.77 -7.32
CA ASN A 153 9.86 -2.80 -6.30
C ASN A 153 9.54 -3.48 -4.97
N SER A 154 9.74 -2.77 -3.88
CA SER A 154 9.43 -3.24 -2.53
C SER A 154 7.99 -2.94 -2.20
N MET A 155 7.24 -3.95 -1.77
CA MET A 155 5.80 -3.87 -1.50
C MET A 155 5.49 -4.38 -0.10
N ALA A 156 4.72 -3.59 0.68
CA ALA A 156 4.16 -4.00 1.95
C ALA A 156 2.66 -3.67 1.93
N GLU A 157 1.82 -4.70 1.93
CA GLU A 157 0.36 -4.56 1.84
C GLU A 157 -0.29 -4.95 3.17
N GLN A 158 -1.37 -4.25 3.51
CA GLN A 158 -2.20 -4.56 4.67
C GLN A 158 -2.70 -6.01 4.59
N SER A 159 -2.47 -6.76 5.65
CA SER A 159 -2.74 -8.19 5.65
C SER A 159 -4.18 -8.52 6.01
N THR A 160 -4.97 -8.98 5.06
CA THR A 160 -6.32 -9.53 5.32
C THR A 160 -6.32 -10.82 6.15
N ARG A 161 -5.14 -11.44 6.43
CA ARG A 161 -5.02 -12.59 7.33
C ARG A 161 -5.10 -12.20 8.80
N TYR A 162 -4.55 -11.02 9.14
CA TYR A 162 -4.41 -10.55 10.51
C TYR A 162 -5.38 -9.40 10.84
N CYS A 163 -5.76 -8.62 9.85
CA CYS A 163 -6.73 -7.55 10.03
C CYS A 163 -8.12 -8.11 10.22
N ASN A 164 -8.74 -7.77 11.34
CA ASN A 164 -10.09 -8.17 11.70
C ASN A 164 -10.98 -6.93 11.71
N TYR A 165 -11.84 -6.81 10.70
CA TYR A 165 -12.69 -5.63 10.48
C TYR A 165 -13.77 -5.44 11.56
N THR A 166 -14.04 -6.46 12.42
CA THR A 166 -14.93 -6.30 13.58
C THR A 166 -14.25 -5.59 14.76
N LYS A 167 -13.03 -5.06 14.60
CA LYS A 167 -12.32 -4.35 15.67
C LYS A 167 -12.47 -2.83 15.50
N ASN A 168 -12.50 -2.11 16.63
CA ASN A 168 -12.68 -0.66 16.67
C ASN A 168 -11.70 0.12 15.78
N LYS A 169 -10.47 -0.37 15.60
CA LYS A 169 -9.47 0.26 14.72
C LYS A 169 -9.85 0.22 13.22
N PHE A 170 -10.87 -0.55 12.85
CA PHE A 170 -11.47 -0.59 11.52
C PHE A 170 -12.90 -0.02 11.52
N GLY A 171 -13.35 0.64 12.60
CA GLY A 171 -14.72 1.17 12.70
C GLY A 171 -15.79 0.11 12.92
N ASN A 172 -15.44 -1.18 13.06
CA ASN A 172 -16.35 -2.34 13.02
C ASN A 172 -17.11 -2.47 11.71
N GLU A 173 -16.48 -2.08 10.60
CA GLU A 173 -17.05 -2.03 9.26
C GLU A 173 -16.02 -2.43 8.20
N ILE A 174 -16.48 -2.79 7.01
CA ILE A 174 -15.63 -2.89 5.83
C ILE A 174 -15.66 -1.54 5.10
N THR A 175 -14.49 -0.98 4.84
CA THR A 175 -14.36 0.17 3.96
C THR A 175 -14.23 -0.30 2.51
N ILE A 176 -15.01 0.27 1.62
CA ILE A 176 -15.00 0.01 0.17
C ILE A 176 -14.43 1.25 -0.53
N ASN A 177 -13.51 1.06 -1.45
CA ASN A 177 -13.05 2.14 -2.32
C ASN A 177 -13.99 2.27 -3.51
N LEU A 178 -14.32 3.51 -3.84
CA LEU A 178 -15.22 3.86 -4.94
C LEU A 178 -14.52 3.66 -6.29
N PRO A 179 -14.96 2.72 -7.14
CA PRO A 179 -14.43 2.60 -8.49
C PRO A 179 -14.87 3.77 -9.38
N GLU A 180 -14.03 4.15 -10.35
CA GLU A 180 -14.34 5.23 -11.29
C GLU A 180 -15.68 5.00 -12.03
N TRP A 181 -15.94 3.77 -12.46
CA TRP A 181 -17.19 3.47 -13.19
C TRP A 181 -18.45 3.62 -12.32
N VAL A 182 -18.36 3.49 -10.99
CA VAL A 182 -19.45 3.76 -10.06
C VAL A 182 -19.61 5.25 -9.85
N SER A 183 -18.53 6.00 -9.65
CA SER A 183 -18.58 7.46 -9.47
C SER A 183 -19.17 8.19 -10.68
N ASN A 184 -19.10 7.57 -11.87
CA ASN A 184 -19.64 8.10 -13.11
C ASN A 184 -21.15 7.75 -13.33
N GLN A 185 -21.80 7.04 -12.38
CA GLN A 185 -23.24 6.78 -12.48
C GLN A 185 -24.04 8.03 -12.11
N ALA A 186 -25.12 8.33 -12.84
CA ALA A 186 -25.94 9.52 -12.66
C ALA A 186 -26.70 9.54 -11.32
N ASP A 187 -26.93 8.39 -10.71
CA ASP A 187 -27.61 8.19 -9.44
C ASP A 187 -26.65 8.10 -8.24
N PHE A 188 -25.33 8.28 -8.47
CA PHE A 188 -24.34 8.30 -7.42
C PHE A 188 -24.19 9.73 -6.87
N ASP A 189 -24.40 9.90 -5.56
CA ASP A 189 -24.11 11.15 -4.87
C ASP A 189 -22.69 11.05 -4.28
N ASP A 190 -21.84 12.03 -4.62
CA ASP A 190 -20.41 12.10 -4.25
C ASP A 190 -20.17 12.44 -2.75
N THR A 191 -21.21 12.58 -1.95
CA THR A 191 -21.08 12.62 -0.51
C THR A 191 -20.59 11.24 -0.06
N THR A 192 -19.55 11.20 0.75
CA THR A 192 -19.04 9.97 1.39
C THR A 192 -20.19 9.24 2.08
N ALA A 193 -20.88 8.39 1.35
CA ALA A 193 -22.08 7.78 1.84
C ALA A 193 -21.68 6.62 2.75
N GLU A 194 -21.89 6.80 4.04
CA GLU A 194 -22.18 5.69 4.93
C GLU A 194 -23.48 5.07 4.44
N VAL A 195 -23.40 3.85 3.92
CA VAL A 195 -24.58 3.17 3.40
C VAL A 195 -25.31 2.56 4.57
N SER A 196 -26.51 3.05 4.82
CA SER A 196 -27.29 2.65 6.00
C SER A 196 -27.72 1.18 5.96
N PRO A 197 -27.95 0.55 7.12
CA PRO A 197 -28.48 -0.81 7.23
C PRO A 197 -29.83 -1.00 6.53
N GLU A 198 -30.64 0.07 6.47
CA GLU A 198 -31.94 0.07 5.79
C GLU A 198 -31.77 -0.15 4.28
N THR A 199 -30.69 0.37 3.69
CA THR A 199 -30.38 0.17 2.26
C THR A 199 -30.22 -1.31 1.96
N PHE A 200 -29.47 -2.07 2.77
CA PHE A 200 -29.30 -3.50 2.56
C PHE A 200 -30.61 -4.26 2.73
N SER A 201 -31.40 -3.94 3.75
CA SER A 201 -32.71 -4.55 4.00
C SER A 201 -33.67 -4.32 2.84
N SER A 202 -33.71 -3.10 2.30
CA SER A 202 -34.50 -2.74 1.14
C SER A 202 -34.10 -3.55 -0.11
N LEU A 203 -32.81 -3.63 -0.41
CA LEU A 203 -32.29 -4.41 -1.55
C LEU A 203 -32.58 -5.90 -1.39
N CYS A 204 -32.49 -6.47 -0.19
CA CYS A 204 -32.83 -7.85 0.08
C CYS A 204 -34.34 -8.10 -0.17
N GLN A 205 -35.19 -7.17 0.24
CA GLN A 205 -36.64 -7.27 -0.03
C GLN A 205 -36.93 -7.21 -1.53
N GLU A 206 -36.32 -6.32 -2.28
CA GLU A 206 -36.48 -6.22 -3.73
C GLU A 206 -36.05 -7.50 -4.46
N VAL A 207 -34.97 -8.17 -4.00
CA VAL A 207 -34.59 -9.49 -4.51
C VAL A 207 -35.69 -10.53 -4.25
N ALA A 208 -36.21 -10.58 -3.02
CA ALA A 208 -37.25 -11.51 -2.65
C ALA A 208 -38.59 -11.30 -3.47
N GLU A 209 -38.87 -10.06 -3.83
CA GLU A 209 -40.01 -9.67 -4.65
C GLU A 209 -39.79 -9.81 -6.17
N GLY A 210 -38.58 -10.22 -6.60
CA GLY A 210 -38.23 -10.37 -8.01
C GLY A 210 -38.00 -9.04 -8.75
N LYS A 211 -37.85 -7.94 -8.05
CA LYS A 211 -37.65 -6.60 -8.62
C LYS A 211 -36.19 -6.31 -9.03
N SER A 212 -35.24 -7.13 -8.60
CA SER A 212 -33.82 -6.93 -8.86
C SER A 212 -33.46 -6.90 -10.35
N GLN A 213 -34.28 -7.45 -11.23
CA GLN A 213 -34.03 -7.38 -12.69
C GLN A 213 -34.07 -5.96 -13.26
N GLN A 214 -34.63 -5.00 -12.52
CA GLN A 214 -34.72 -3.59 -12.91
C GLN A 214 -33.66 -2.70 -12.25
N TRP A 215 -32.72 -3.30 -11.52
CA TRP A 215 -31.71 -2.57 -10.81
C TRP A 215 -30.73 -1.84 -11.73
N SER A 216 -30.29 -0.67 -11.28
CA SER A 216 -29.15 0.03 -11.86
C SER A 216 -27.83 -0.71 -11.54
N LYS A 217 -26.76 -0.36 -12.26
CA LYS A 217 -25.41 -0.89 -11.97
C LYS A 217 -24.97 -0.57 -10.54
N LEU A 218 -25.34 0.62 -10.03
CA LEU A 218 -25.06 1.04 -8.65
C LEU A 218 -25.73 0.12 -7.63
N GLN A 219 -27.01 -0.22 -7.83
CA GLN A 219 -27.74 -1.10 -6.91
C GLN A 219 -27.13 -2.51 -6.85
N TYR A 220 -26.73 -3.09 -8.00
CA TYR A 220 -26.01 -4.37 -8.01
C TYR A 220 -24.68 -4.29 -7.26
N TRP A 221 -23.92 -3.23 -7.46
CA TRP A 221 -22.64 -3.03 -6.79
C TRP A 221 -22.80 -2.86 -5.29
N LEU A 222 -23.75 -2.02 -4.85
CA LEU A 222 -24.08 -1.82 -3.43
C LEU A 222 -24.51 -3.13 -2.77
N PHE A 223 -25.45 -3.86 -3.39
CA PHE A 223 -25.93 -5.12 -2.85
C PHE A 223 -24.81 -6.14 -2.65
N ALA A 224 -23.93 -6.29 -3.64
CA ALA A 224 -22.82 -7.25 -3.55
C ALA A 224 -21.86 -6.90 -2.40
N ASN A 225 -21.51 -5.63 -2.26
CA ASN A 225 -20.59 -5.17 -1.20
C ASN A 225 -21.22 -5.29 0.19
N LEU A 226 -22.47 -4.88 0.36
CA LEU A 226 -23.23 -5.01 1.61
C LEU A 226 -23.43 -6.46 2.01
N ALA A 227 -23.74 -7.35 1.06
CA ALA A 227 -23.84 -8.78 1.32
C ALA A 227 -22.52 -9.40 1.77
N ALA A 228 -21.40 -8.95 1.18
CA ALA A 228 -20.07 -9.39 1.58
C ALA A 228 -19.71 -8.91 2.99
N GLU A 229 -20.00 -7.66 3.32
CA GLU A 229 -19.80 -7.13 4.67
C GLU A 229 -20.61 -7.90 5.71
N TYR A 230 -21.94 -8.02 5.47
CA TYR A 230 -22.83 -8.80 6.33
C TYR A 230 -22.29 -10.20 6.58
N SER A 231 -21.88 -10.87 5.53
CA SER A 231 -21.37 -12.24 5.61
C SER A 231 -20.03 -12.31 6.33
N TYR A 232 -19.10 -11.38 6.06
CA TYR A 232 -17.81 -11.33 6.74
C TYR A 232 -17.96 -11.16 8.25
N MET A 233 -18.76 -10.16 8.67
CA MET A 233 -18.99 -9.87 10.10
C MET A 233 -19.59 -11.08 10.81
N ASN A 234 -20.60 -11.70 10.20
CA ASN A 234 -21.25 -12.88 10.77
C ASN A 234 -20.33 -14.11 10.82
N LEU A 235 -19.47 -14.33 9.83
CA LEU A 235 -18.45 -15.38 9.87
C LEU A 235 -17.50 -15.20 11.06
N ILE A 236 -17.03 -13.97 11.31
CA ILE A 236 -16.18 -13.68 12.48
C ILE A 236 -16.94 -13.91 13.80
N TYR A 237 -18.19 -13.45 13.90
CA TYR A 237 -19.01 -13.69 15.10
C TYR A 237 -19.33 -15.18 15.30
N ALA A 238 -19.44 -15.96 14.23
CA ALA A 238 -19.59 -17.42 14.28
C ALA A 238 -18.29 -18.15 14.64
N GLY A 239 -17.16 -17.42 14.82
CA GLY A 239 -15.89 -17.99 15.28
C GLY A 239 -14.87 -18.24 14.19
N CYS A 240 -15.12 -17.85 12.92
CA CYS A 240 -14.12 -17.90 11.86
C CYS A 240 -12.98 -16.93 12.16
N LYS A 241 -11.76 -17.33 11.81
CA LYS A 241 -10.60 -16.41 11.85
C LYS A 241 -10.63 -15.46 10.65
N PRO A 242 -10.01 -14.26 10.73
CA PRO A 242 -9.93 -13.34 9.59
C PRO A 242 -9.39 -14.00 8.31
N GLN A 243 -8.40 -14.88 8.43
CA GLN A 243 -7.83 -15.63 7.30
C GLN A 243 -8.84 -16.56 6.58
N GLU A 244 -9.92 -16.93 7.24
CA GLU A 244 -11.01 -17.74 6.69
C GLU A 244 -12.10 -16.83 6.13
N ALA A 245 -12.58 -15.87 6.93
CA ALA A 245 -13.64 -14.94 6.55
C ALA A 245 -13.25 -14.07 5.33
N ARG A 246 -11.97 -13.71 5.15
CA ARG A 246 -11.51 -12.88 4.01
C ARG A 246 -11.83 -13.46 2.63
N ALA A 247 -12.18 -14.73 2.53
CA ALA A 247 -12.50 -15.38 1.26
C ALA A 247 -13.68 -14.72 0.53
N ILE A 248 -14.55 -14.02 1.27
CA ILE A 248 -15.75 -13.35 0.73
C ILE A 248 -15.57 -11.84 0.57
N LEU A 249 -14.39 -11.27 0.90
CA LEU A 249 -14.14 -9.84 0.73
C LEU A 249 -14.20 -9.47 -0.77
N PRO A 250 -14.93 -8.39 -1.12
CA PRO A 250 -14.97 -7.92 -2.50
C PRO A 250 -13.62 -7.36 -2.95
N LEU A 251 -13.39 -7.32 -4.25
CA LEU A 251 -12.18 -6.76 -4.82
C LEU A 251 -12.07 -5.24 -4.62
N ASP A 252 -13.19 -4.56 -4.39
CA ASP A 252 -13.25 -3.14 -4.08
C ASP A 252 -13.00 -2.84 -2.58
N CYS A 253 -12.85 -3.89 -1.75
CA CYS A 253 -12.47 -3.72 -0.35
C CYS A 253 -11.17 -2.92 -0.24
N ASN A 254 -11.16 -1.95 0.68
CA ASN A 254 -10.00 -1.12 0.94
C ASN A 254 -8.83 -1.94 1.45
N THR A 255 -7.66 -1.61 0.95
CA THR A 255 -6.36 -2.05 1.47
C THR A 255 -5.36 -0.92 1.42
N GLU A 256 -4.27 -1.07 2.12
CA GLU A 256 -3.16 -0.13 2.12
C GLU A 256 -1.91 -0.82 1.56
N LEU A 257 -1.19 -0.13 0.66
CA LEU A 257 0.02 -0.62 0.03
C LEU A 257 1.13 0.41 0.17
N VAL A 258 2.22 0.03 0.82
CA VAL A 258 3.47 0.81 0.81
C VAL A 258 4.33 0.30 -0.33
N HIS A 259 4.67 1.18 -1.25
CA HIS A 259 5.44 0.88 -2.46
C HIS A 259 6.72 1.73 -2.46
N THR A 260 7.89 1.09 -2.39
CA THR A 260 9.19 1.76 -2.42
C THR A 260 9.99 1.29 -3.62
N ALA A 261 10.50 2.23 -4.42
CA ALA A 261 11.22 1.91 -5.65
C ALA A 261 12.27 2.97 -6.00
N PHE A 262 13.25 2.58 -6.83
CA PHE A 262 14.14 3.53 -7.48
C PHE A 262 13.37 4.39 -8.49
N ILE A 263 13.87 5.57 -8.77
CA ILE A 263 13.20 6.47 -9.71
C ILE A 263 13.11 5.88 -11.12
N SER A 264 14.10 5.08 -11.52
CA SER A 264 14.06 4.33 -12.80
C SER A 264 12.92 3.30 -12.84
N ASP A 265 12.67 2.63 -11.72
CA ASP A 265 11.57 1.65 -11.58
C ASP A 265 10.21 2.36 -11.48
N TRP A 266 10.14 3.56 -10.87
CA TRP A 266 8.95 4.42 -10.89
C TRP A 266 8.62 4.90 -12.32
N ARG A 267 9.62 5.23 -13.15
CA ARG A 267 9.39 5.56 -14.59
C ARG A 267 8.67 4.42 -15.28
N HIS A 268 9.15 3.19 -15.10
CA HIS A 268 8.50 2.00 -15.65
C HIS A 268 7.08 1.78 -15.10
N PHE A 269 6.85 2.04 -13.82
CA PHE A 269 5.51 2.00 -13.22
C PHE A 269 4.58 3.00 -13.92
N PHE A 270 4.99 4.25 -14.11
CA PHE A 270 4.19 5.28 -14.76
C PHE A 270 3.95 4.99 -16.25
N ASP A 271 4.95 4.47 -16.96
CA ASP A 271 4.78 4.06 -18.35
C ASP A 271 3.63 3.06 -18.52
N LEU A 272 3.47 2.13 -17.57
CA LEU A 272 2.42 1.12 -17.63
C LEU A 272 1.11 1.55 -16.98
N ARG A 273 1.14 2.25 -15.84
CA ARG A 273 -0.05 2.49 -15.01
C ARG A 273 -0.64 3.89 -15.20
N ALA A 274 0.15 4.87 -15.64
CA ALA A 274 -0.31 6.22 -15.95
C ALA A 274 -0.51 6.43 -17.46
N LEU A 275 0.51 6.09 -18.25
CA LEU A 275 0.55 6.41 -19.69
C LEU A 275 0.00 5.28 -20.57
N GLY A 276 0.10 4.03 -20.15
CA GLY A 276 -0.40 2.89 -20.91
C GLY A 276 0.40 2.60 -22.19
N THR A 277 1.73 2.67 -22.13
CA THR A 277 2.62 2.49 -23.27
C THR A 277 2.53 1.12 -23.95
N THR A 278 2.09 0.10 -23.22
CA THR A 278 1.91 -1.28 -23.73
C THR A 278 0.44 -1.70 -23.87
N GLY A 279 -0.50 -0.82 -23.53
CA GLY A 279 -1.93 -1.03 -23.54
C GLY A 279 -2.62 -0.18 -22.49
N ALA A 280 -3.92 0.06 -22.63
CA ALA A 280 -4.67 0.90 -21.70
C ALA A 280 -4.56 0.37 -20.28
N PRO A 281 -4.16 1.19 -19.28
CA PRO A 281 -4.13 0.79 -17.89
C PRO A 281 -5.56 0.63 -17.35
N HIS A 282 -5.71 -0.13 -16.27
CA HIS A 282 -6.98 -0.17 -15.55
C HIS A 282 -7.39 1.26 -15.13
N PRO A 283 -8.63 1.72 -15.35
CA PRO A 283 -9.04 3.09 -15.02
C PRO A 283 -8.71 3.49 -13.59
N ASP A 284 -9.07 2.67 -12.61
CA ASP A 284 -8.80 2.96 -11.19
C ASP A 284 -7.30 2.97 -10.85
N ALA A 285 -6.47 2.17 -11.55
CA ALA A 285 -5.03 2.24 -11.40
C ALA A 285 -4.47 3.55 -11.95
N LYS A 286 -4.98 4.01 -13.10
CA LYS A 286 -4.59 5.28 -13.70
C LYS A 286 -5.02 6.47 -12.86
N LEU A 287 -6.18 6.36 -12.19
CA LEU A 287 -6.73 7.40 -11.30
C LEU A 287 -5.73 7.81 -10.20
N LEU A 288 -4.90 6.87 -9.73
CA LEU A 288 -3.84 7.14 -8.75
C LEU A 288 -2.49 7.39 -9.40
N ALA A 289 -2.13 6.60 -10.42
CA ALA A 289 -0.81 6.64 -11.00
C ALA A 289 -0.54 7.93 -11.80
N TYR A 290 -1.55 8.48 -12.48
CA TYR A 290 -1.36 9.66 -13.31
C TYR A 290 -1.10 10.93 -12.50
N PRO A 291 -1.92 11.30 -11.49
CA PRO A 291 -1.62 12.46 -10.65
C PRO A 291 -0.34 12.26 -9.82
N LEU A 292 -0.02 11.04 -9.38
CA LEU A 292 1.25 10.76 -8.72
C LEU A 292 2.44 11.03 -9.64
N MET A 293 2.35 10.67 -10.92
CA MET A 293 3.39 10.98 -11.91
C MET A 293 3.59 12.49 -12.06
N GLN A 294 2.49 13.25 -12.12
CA GLN A 294 2.54 14.71 -12.20
C GLN A 294 3.20 15.31 -10.96
N GLU A 295 2.85 14.85 -9.76
CA GLU A 295 3.49 15.28 -8.52
C GLU A 295 5.00 14.95 -8.49
N PHE A 296 5.41 13.79 -9.03
CA PHE A 296 6.82 13.44 -9.17
C PHE A 296 7.57 14.39 -10.11
N GLN A 297 6.92 14.87 -11.18
CA GLN A 297 7.48 15.88 -12.08
C GLN A 297 7.59 17.26 -11.38
N GLU A 298 6.54 17.70 -10.71
CA GLU A 298 6.53 18.95 -9.93
C GLU A 298 7.61 18.99 -8.84
N LYS A 299 7.86 17.85 -8.18
CA LYS A 299 8.93 17.70 -7.20
C LYS A 299 10.33 17.56 -7.82
N GLY A 300 10.44 17.51 -9.14
CA GLY A 300 11.71 17.34 -9.85
C GLY A 300 12.32 15.93 -9.71
N TYR A 301 11.52 14.92 -9.38
CA TYR A 301 11.99 13.52 -9.33
C TYR A 301 12.03 12.90 -10.72
N LEU A 302 11.20 13.38 -11.64
CA LEU A 302 11.16 12.98 -13.05
C LEU A 302 11.38 14.21 -13.92
N ASP A 303 12.12 14.02 -15.03
CA ASP A 303 12.19 15.04 -16.05
C ASP A 303 10.82 15.18 -16.73
N GLU A 304 10.46 16.40 -17.14
CA GLU A 304 9.31 16.60 -18.02
C GLU A 304 9.58 15.89 -19.36
N LYS A 305 8.61 15.07 -19.80
CA LYS A 305 8.68 14.41 -21.11
C LYS A 305 8.06 15.28 -22.18
#